data_d3a313a834581f832fc72b4ba848e94a
#
_entry.id   d3a313a834581f832fc72b4ba848e94a
#
_cell.length_a   1.000
_cell.length_b   1.000
_cell.length_c   1.000
_cell.angle_alpha   90.00
_cell.angle_beta   90.00
_cell.angle_gamma   90.00
#
_symmetry.space_group_name_H-M   'P 1'
#
loop_
_entity.id
_entity.type
_entity.pdbx_description
1 polymer ?
#
loop_
_entity_poly.entity_id
_entity_poly.type
_entity_poly.pdbx_seq_one_letter_code
_entity_poly.pdbx_strand_id
1 'polypeptide(L)'
;FSAFASRLAQKIGLEHLFTYCLLLLTVGSAIRIFNLPLLYLGTLIIGASIAIFNVLLPSMIQANQPQKISLLTTLYVTAMGVSTAIASYLSVPITQASSWKGLILVLSFLCLVTLLIWLPNHRHNHYLEGQKEKQVKENILKSKDVWAIIIFGGLQSLLFYTSMTWLP
;
A
#
# COMPACT_ATOMS: atom_id res chain seq x y z
N PHE A 1 11.88 1.03 -5.77
CA PHE A 1 10.67 0.17 -5.72
C PHE A 1 9.62 0.59 -6.76
N SER A 2 9.35 1.90 -6.97
CA SER A 2 8.31 2.35 -7.91
C SER A 2 8.57 1.90 -9.36
N ALA A 3 9.81 2.04 -9.86
CA ALA A 3 10.18 1.60 -11.20
C ALA A 3 10.10 0.07 -11.39
N PHE A 4 10.31 -0.70 -10.32
CA PHE A 4 10.16 -2.16 -10.34
C PHE A 4 8.69 -2.55 -10.36
N ALA A 5 7.86 -1.90 -9.53
CA ALA A 5 6.42 -2.14 -9.47
C ALA A 5 5.73 -1.82 -10.81
N SER A 6 6.11 -0.71 -11.47
CA SER A 6 5.55 -0.34 -12.78
C SER A 6 5.92 -1.33 -13.89
N ARG A 7 7.17 -1.83 -13.93
CA ARG A 7 7.59 -2.86 -14.88
C ARG A 7 6.88 -4.19 -14.64
N LEU A 8 6.64 -4.54 -13.38
CA LEU A 8 5.93 -5.76 -13.03
C LEU A 8 4.45 -5.66 -13.39
N ALA A 9 3.83 -4.49 -13.18
CA ALA A 9 2.45 -4.21 -13.57
C ALA A 9 2.23 -4.25 -15.09
N GLN A 10 3.23 -3.82 -15.88
CA GLN A 10 3.19 -3.93 -17.34
C GLN A 10 3.26 -5.38 -17.84
N LYS A 11 3.96 -6.27 -17.12
CA LYS A 11 4.13 -7.68 -17.53
C LYS A 11 2.97 -8.57 -17.07
N ILE A 12 2.50 -8.37 -15.84
CA ILE A 12 1.56 -9.29 -15.18
C ILE A 12 0.12 -8.72 -15.24
N GLY A 13 -0.02 -7.42 -15.39
CA GLY A 13 -1.30 -6.70 -15.27
C GLY A 13 -1.50 -6.13 -13.86
N LEU A 14 -2.31 -5.08 -13.79
CA LEU A 14 -2.53 -4.33 -12.54
C LEU A 14 -3.27 -5.18 -11.50
N GLU A 15 -4.35 -5.82 -11.90
CA GLU A 15 -5.23 -6.57 -11.01
C GLU A 15 -4.57 -7.87 -10.51
N HIS A 16 -3.82 -8.55 -11.39
CA HIS A 16 -3.05 -9.73 -10.99
C HIS A 16 -1.96 -9.37 -9.98
N LEU A 17 -1.20 -8.30 -10.26
CA LEU A 17 -0.17 -7.83 -9.33
C LEU A 17 -0.76 -7.42 -7.98
N PHE A 18 -1.92 -6.75 -8.00
CA PHE A 18 -2.64 -6.37 -6.79
C PHE A 18 -3.06 -7.60 -5.98
N THR A 19 -3.58 -8.63 -6.65
CA THR A 19 -3.96 -9.91 -6.02
C THR A 19 -2.76 -10.62 -5.39
N TYR A 20 -1.62 -10.68 -6.09
CA TYR A 20 -0.39 -11.26 -5.52
C TYR A 20 0.10 -10.49 -4.30
N CYS A 21 0.04 -9.17 -4.32
CA CYS A 21 0.41 -8.34 -3.17
C CYS A 21 -0.53 -8.54 -1.98
N LEU A 22 -1.85 -8.67 -2.21
CA LEU A 22 -2.81 -9.00 -1.16
C LEU A 22 -2.56 -10.38 -0.56
N LEU A 23 -2.22 -11.36 -1.39
CA LEU A 23 -1.89 -12.71 -0.94
C LEU A 23 -0.61 -12.69 -0.10
N LEU A 24 0.44 -12.01 -0.55
CA LEU A 24 1.68 -11.83 0.20
C LEU A 24 1.45 -11.11 1.53
N LEU A 25 0.58 -10.10 1.54
CA LEU A 25 0.23 -9.35 2.75
C LEU A 25 -0.51 -10.26 3.75
N THR A 26 -1.46 -11.07 3.28
CA THR A 26 -2.21 -12.02 4.11
C THR A 26 -1.27 -13.09 4.70
N VAL A 27 -0.43 -13.70 3.87
CA VAL A 27 0.56 -14.71 4.30
C VAL A 27 1.58 -14.08 5.25
N GLY A 28 2.13 -12.90 4.91
CA GLY A 28 3.07 -12.18 5.75
C GLY A 28 2.48 -11.82 7.12
N SER A 29 1.20 -11.47 7.19
CA SER A 29 0.50 -11.21 8.45
C SER A 29 0.34 -12.48 9.27
N ALA A 30 -0.05 -13.60 8.67
CA ALA A 30 -0.25 -14.87 9.35
C ALA A 30 1.06 -15.48 9.91
N ILE A 31 2.16 -15.38 9.17
CA ILE A 31 3.47 -15.94 9.57
C ILE A 31 4.01 -15.28 10.86
N ARG A 32 3.64 -14.02 11.12
CA ARG A 32 4.11 -13.27 12.30
C ARG A 32 3.71 -13.90 13.65
N ILE A 33 2.75 -14.80 13.66
CA ILE A 33 2.19 -15.40 14.90
C ILE A 33 3.14 -16.46 15.50
N PHE A 34 3.93 -17.13 14.65
CA PHE A 34 4.67 -18.33 15.06
C PHE A 34 5.92 -18.03 15.88
N ASN A 35 6.89 -17.28 15.35
CA ASN A 35 8.20 -17.08 15.96
C ASN A 35 8.75 -15.69 15.76
N LEU A 36 9.69 -15.26 16.63
CA LEU A 36 10.34 -13.94 16.55
C LEU A 36 11.06 -13.70 15.20
N PRO A 37 11.85 -14.63 14.64
CA PRO A 37 12.43 -14.45 13.31
C PRO A 37 11.38 -14.31 12.20
N LEU A 38 10.29 -15.07 12.29
CA LEU A 38 9.17 -15.01 11.34
C LEU A 38 8.37 -13.71 11.48
N LEU A 39 8.37 -13.09 12.66
CA LEU A 39 7.78 -11.76 12.86
C LEU A 39 8.52 -10.71 12.04
N TYR A 40 9.85 -10.70 12.05
CA TYR A 40 10.64 -9.75 11.23
C TYR A 40 10.45 -10.02 9.74
N LEU A 41 10.51 -11.27 9.32
CA LEU A 41 10.32 -11.66 7.92
C LEU A 41 8.91 -11.30 7.43
N GLY A 42 7.88 -11.59 8.20
CA GLY A 42 6.50 -11.21 7.90
C GLY A 42 6.32 -9.70 7.80
N THR A 43 6.97 -8.93 8.69
CA THR A 43 6.93 -7.46 8.65
C THR A 43 7.60 -6.92 7.38
N LEU A 44 8.70 -7.51 6.94
CA LEU A 44 9.39 -7.14 5.70
C LEU A 44 8.50 -7.42 4.48
N ILE A 45 7.84 -8.57 4.44
CA ILE A 45 6.89 -8.92 3.36
C ILE A 45 5.72 -7.95 3.32
N ILE A 46 5.14 -7.62 4.48
CA ILE A 46 4.05 -6.64 4.58
C ILE A 46 4.51 -5.27 4.08
N GLY A 47 5.67 -4.80 4.54
CA GLY A 47 6.22 -3.51 4.12
C GLY A 47 6.46 -3.43 2.62
N ALA A 48 7.01 -4.49 2.01
CA ALA A 48 7.19 -4.58 0.56
C ALA A 48 5.84 -4.55 -0.19
N SER A 49 4.83 -5.27 0.29
CA SER A 49 3.50 -5.29 -0.30
C SER A 49 2.82 -3.92 -0.23
N ILE A 50 2.90 -3.23 0.92
CA ILE A 50 2.35 -1.87 1.09
C ILE A 50 3.07 -0.88 0.17
N ALA A 51 4.39 -0.98 0.02
CA ALA A 51 5.14 -0.12 -0.88
C ALA A 51 4.68 -0.27 -2.34
N ILE A 52 4.35 -1.48 -2.77
CA ILE A 52 3.79 -1.74 -4.10
C ILE A 52 2.36 -1.19 -4.21
N PHE A 53 1.50 -1.36 -3.20
CA PHE A 53 0.15 -0.81 -3.19
C PHE A 53 0.11 0.70 -3.34
N ASN A 54 1.02 1.43 -2.67
CA ASN A 54 1.11 2.88 -2.78
C ASN A 54 1.40 3.37 -4.20
N VAL A 55 2.01 2.53 -5.03
CA VAL A 55 2.26 2.82 -6.46
C VAL A 55 1.10 2.36 -7.34
N LEU A 56 0.52 1.19 -7.03
CA LEU A 56 -0.55 0.59 -7.85
C LEU A 56 -1.87 1.34 -7.73
N LEU A 57 -2.27 1.77 -6.53
CA LEU A 57 -3.56 2.42 -6.30
C LEU A 57 -3.77 3.66 -7.17
N PRO A 58 -2.86 4.66 -7.19
CA PRO A 58 -2.99 5.80 -8.09
C PRO A 58 -3.01 5.39 -9.56
N SER A 59 -2.18 4.41 -9.93
CA SER A 59 -2.12 3.92 -11.32
C SER A 59 -3.42 3.25 -11.77
N MET A 60 -4.07 2.48 -10.89
CA MET A 60 -5.37 1.86 -11.16
C MET A 60 -6.48 2.91 -11.32
N ILE A 61 -6.49 3.94 -10.47
CA ILE A 61 -7.45 5.03 -10.57
C ILE A 61 -7.29 5.76 -11.90
N GLN A 62 -6.04 6.04 -12.29
CA GLN A 62 -5.73 6.72 -13.55
C GLN A 62 -6.12 5.88 -14.78
N ALA A 63 -5.93 4.56 -14.74
CA ALA A 63 -6.28 3.66 -15.82
C ALA A 63 -7.80 3.49 -15.99
N ASN A 64 -8.54 3.37 -14.88
CA ASN A 64 -9.97 3.06 -14.91
C ASN A 64 -10.86 4.30 -15.01
N GLN A 65 -10.50 5.42 -14.37
CA GLN A 65 -11.32 6.64 -14.33
C GLN A 65 -10.50 7.92 -14.39
N PRO A 66 -9.92 8.26 -15.53
CA PRO A 66 -9.05 9.43 -15.68
C PRO A 66 -9.76 10.76 -15.40
N GLN A 67 -11.09 10.83 -15.58
CA GLN A 67 -11.87 12.04 -15.34
C GLN A 67 -12.13 12.34 -13.86
N LYS A 68 -11.97 11.34 -12.96
CA LYS A 68 -12.31 11.45 -11.53
C LYS A 68 -11.11 11.18 -10.62
N ILE A 69 -9.88 11.32 -11.14
CA ILE A 69 -8.65 11.01 -10.40
C ILE A 69 -8.59 11.75 -9.07
N SER A 70 -8.82 13.06 -9.07
CA SER A 70 -8.73 13.88 -7.87
C SER A 70 -9.73 13.44 -6.80
N LEU A 71 -10.98 13.20 -7.19
CA LEU A 71 -12.04 12.79 -6.27
C LEU A 71 -11.76 11.40 -5.68
N LEU A 72 -11.41 10.43 -6.53
CA LEU A 72 -11.13 9.05 -6.07
C LEU A 72 -9.88 8.99 -5.20
N THR A 73 -8.84 9.78 -5.55
CA THR A 73 -7.63 9.88 -4.74
C THR A 73 -7.94 10.47 -3.36
N THR A 74 -8.70 11.54 -3.29
CA THR A 74 -9.12 12.13 -2.01
C THR A 74 -9.93 11.14 -1.19
N LEU A 75 -10.86 10.43 -1.82
CA LEU A 75 -11.72 9.46 -1.14
C LEU A 75 -10.89 8.32 -0.51
N TYR A 76 -9.97 7.69 -1.26
CA TYR A 76 -9.18 6.60 -0.71
C TYR A 76 -8.18 7.06 0.36
N VAL A 77 -7.57 8.24 0.21
CA VAL A 77 -6.67 8.81 1.23
C VAL A 77 -7.43 9.10 2.52
N THR A 78 -8.63 9.67 2.41
CA THR A 78 -9.51 9.91 3.57
C THR A 78 -9.91 8.59 4.23
N ALA A 79 -10.31 7.60 3.44
CA ALA A 79 -10.66 6.26 3.96
C ALA A 79 -9.46 5.60 4.67
N MET A 80 -8.24 5.73 4.13
CA MET A 80 -7.03 5.27 4.81
C MET A 80 -6.83 5.97 6.16
N GLY A 81 -6.98 7.28 6.22
CA GLY A 81 -6.85 8.05 7.45
C GLY A 81 -7.85 7.62 8.53
N VAL A 82 -9.13 7.50 8.15
CA VAL A 82 -10.20 7.04 9.05
C VAL A 82 -9.94 5.61 9.53
N SER A 83 -9.56 4.70 8.63
CA SER A 83 -9.24 3.31 8.98
C SER A 83 -8.06 3.21 9.94
N THR A 84 -7.04 4.04 9.74
CA THR A 84 -5.88 4.10 10.62
C THR A 84 -6.25 4.60 12.02
N ALA A 85 -7.09 5.64 12.12
CA ALA A 85 -7.57 6.15 13.40
C ALA A 85 -8.38 5.08 14.16
N ILE A 86 -9.30 4.40 13.49
CA ILE A 86 -10.08 3.29 14.06
C ILE A 86 -9.17 2.16 14.52
N ALA A 87 -8.20 1.74 13.69
CA ALA A 87 -7.26 0.67 14.02
C ALA A 87 -6.41 1.02 15.23
N SER A 88 -5.92 2.26 15.32
CA SER A 88 -5.16 2.75 16.48
C SER A 88 -5.98 2.74 17.75
N TYR A 89 -7.22 3.22 17.70
CA TYR A 89 -8.14 3.22 18.84
C TYR A 89 -8.45 1.80 19.34
N LEU A 90 -8.70 0.87 18.43
CA LEU A 90 -9.05 -0.52 18.76
C LEU A 90 -7.84 -1.37 19.16
N SER A 91 -6.61 -0.95 18.82
CA SER A 91 -5.41 -1.75 19.09
C SER A 91 -5.18 -2.00 20.59
N VAL A 92 -5.41 -0.97 21.44
CA VAL A 92 -5.22 -1.06 22.89
C VAL A 92 -6.22 -2.03 23.54
N PRO A 93 -7.55 -1.88 23.37
CA PRO A 93 -8.50 -2.80 24.00
C PRO A 93 -8.37 -4.24 23.48
N ILE A 94 -8.06 -4.45 22.20
CA ILE A 94 -7.87 -5.79 21.65
C ILE A 94 -6.62 -6.45 22.26
N THR A 95 -5.52 -5.70 22.41
CA THR A 95 -4.28 -6.22 22.99
C THR A 95 -4.45 -6.55 24.48
N GLN A 96 -5.21 -5.75 25.21
CA GLN A 96 -5.52 -6.02 26.62
C GLN A 96 -6.42 -7.25 26.80
N ALA A 97 -7.39 -7.45 25.89
CA ALA A 97 -8.32 -8.57 25.97
C ALA A 97 -7.70 -9.92 25.49
N SER A 98 -6.84 -9.91 24.47
CA SER A 98 -6.41 -11.12 23.75
C SER A 98 -4.90 -11.29 23.60
N SER A 99 -4.08 -10.41 24.19
CA SER A 99 -2.62 -10.40 23.93
C SER A 99 -2.26 -9.90 22.50
N TRP A 100 -0.99 -9.56 22.30
CA TRP A 100 -0.46 -9.11 20.98
C TRP A 100 -0.72 -10.08 19.81
N LYS A 101 -0.79 -11.39 20.10
CA LYS A 101 -1.13 -12.41 19.09
C LYS A 101 -2.57 -12.29 18.60
N GLY A 102 -3.50 -11.92 19.48
CA GLY A 102 -4.89 -11.67 19.11
C GLY A 102 -5.05 -10.50 18.14
N LEU A 103 -4.29 -9.42 18.34
CA LEU A 103 -4.28 -8.28 17.42
C LEU A 103 -3.78 -8.71 16.03
N ILE A 104 -2.71 -9.50 15.95
CA ILE A 104 -2.20 -10.00 14.67
C ILE A 104 -3.23 -10.91 13.98
N LEU A 105 -3.93 -11.76 14.73
CA LEU A 105 -5.01 -12.60 14.18
C LEU A 105 -6.14 -11.76 13.56
N VAL A 106 -6.59 -10.72 14.26
CA VAL A 106 -7.63 -9.82 13.75
C VAL A 106 -7.17 -9.13 12.46
N LEU A 107 -5.94 -8.63 12.43
CA LEU A 107 -5.38 -8.01 11.23
C LEU A 107 -5.25 -9.00 10.08
N SER A 108 -4.80 -10.22 10.35
CA SER A 108 -4.69 -11.30 9.34
C SER A 108 -6.07 -11.67 8.79
N PHE A 109 -7.08 -11.74 9.64
CA PHE A 109 -8.46 -12.00 9.24
C PHE A 109 -9.01 -10.89 8.34
N LEU A 110 -8.76 -9.61 8.68
CA LEU A 110 -9.15 -8.49 7.84
C LEU A 110 -8.47 -8.52 6.47
N CYS A 111 -7.18 -8.86 6.41
CA CYS A 111 -6.45 -9.04 5.16
C CYS A 111 -7.07 -10.16 4.31
N LEU A 112 -7.44 -11.27 4.93
CA LEU A 112 -8.08 -12.40 4.26
C LEU A 112 -9.46 -12.01 3.72
N VAL A 113 -10.28 -11.31 4.50
CA VAL A 113 -11.58 -10.80 4.04
C VAL A 113 -11.40 -9.85 2.85
N THR A 114 -10.43 -8.94 2.91
CA THR A 114 -10.12 -8.04 1.80
C THR A 114 -9.71 -8.81 0.55
N LEU A 115 -8.89 -9.85 0.70
CA LEU A 115 -8.49 -10.73 -0.41
C LEU A 115 -9.72 -11.42 -1.03
N LEU A 116 -10.62 -11.96 -0.21
CA LEU A 116 -11.84 -12.63 -0.69
C LEU A 116 -12.77 -11.68 -1.44
N ILE A 117 -12.95 -10.46 -0.94
CA ILE A 117 -13.75 -9.42 -1.62
C ILE A 117 -13.11 -9.01 -2.95
N TRP A 118 -11.78 -9.01 -3.02
CA TRP A 118 -11.06 -8.62 -4.24
C TRP A 118 -11.02 -9.73 -5.31
N LEU A 119 -11.11 -11.01 -4.93
CA LEU A 119 -10.98 -12.17 -5.82
C LEU A 119 -11.85 -12.10 -7.09
N PRO A 120 -13.12 -11.65 -7.06
CA PRO A 120 -13.93 -11.51 -8.27
C PRO A 120 -13.32 -10.55 -9.29
N ASN A 121 -12.60 -9.54 -8.83
CA ASN A 121 -12.00 -8.50 -9.67
C ASN A 121 -10.77 -8.99 -10.46
N HIS A 122 -10.19 -10.12 -10.05
CA HIS A 122 -9.09 -10.79 -10.75
C HIS A 122 -9.44 -11.19 -12.20
N ARG A 123 -10.72 -11.33 -12.52
CA ARG A 123 -11.19 -11.67 -13.88
C ARG A 123 -11.10 -10.52 -14.87
N HIS A 124 -10.99 -9.28 -14.41
CA HIS A 124 -10.96 -8.06 -15.22
C HIS A 124 -9.53 -7.47 -15.22
N ASN A 125 -8.59 -8.18 -15.85
CA ASN A 125 -7.20 -7.74 -15.85
C ASN A 125 -6.96 -6.65 -16.89
N HIS A 126 -6.62 -5.45 -16.46
CA HIS A 126 -6.18 -4.35 -17.30
C HIS A 126 -4.64 -4.32 -17.32
N TYR A 127 -4.09 -4.46 -18.50
CA TYR A 127 -2.68 -4.16 -18.70
C TYR A 127 -2.52 -2.64 -18.72
N LEU A 128 -1.53 -2.10 -18.03
CA LEU A 128 -1.06 -0.77 -18.35
C LEU A 128 -0.61 -0.83 -19.81
N GLU A 129 -1.52 -0.49 -20.72
CA GLU A 129 -1.11 -0.15 -22.09
C GLU A 129 -0.02 0.88 -21.89
N GLY A 130 1.20 0.51 -22.34
CA GLY A 130 2.32 1.40 -22.22
C GLY A 130 1.90 2.73 -22.82
N GLN A 131 1.44 3.64 -21.97
CA GLN A 131 1.65 5.03 -22.32
C GLN A 131 3.13 5.01 -22.69
N LYS A 132 3.38 5.09 -24.02
CA LYS A 132 4.67 5.54 -24.51
C LYS A 132 4.83 6.87 -23.79
N GLU A 133 5.32 6.78 -22.54
CA GLU A 133 5.97 7.90 -21.95
C GLU A 133 6.91 8.31 -23.08
N LYS A 134 6.55 9.40 -23.77
CA LYS A 134 7.58 10.21 -24.39
C LYS A 134 8.57 10.34 -23.25
N GLN A 135 9.61 9.49 -23.31
CA GLN A 135 10.76 9.65 -22.44
C GLN A 135 11.23 11.04 -22.77
N VAL A 136 10.68 12.00 -22.04
CA VAL A 136 11.29 13.30 -21.89
C VAL A 136 12.59 12.97 -21.21
N LYS A 137 13.62 12.77 -22.02
CA LYS A 137 15.02 12.61 -21.62
C LYS A 137 15.54 13.92 -21.04
N GLU A 138 14.68 14.72 -20.45
CA GLU A 138 15.11 15.78 -19.58
C GLU A 138 15.63 15.11 -18.31
N ASN A 139 16.85 15.47 -17.95
CA ASN A 139 17.45 15.05 -16.71
C ASN A 139 16.61 15.60 -15.54
N ILE A 140 15.49 14.93 -15.25
CA ILE A 140 14.51 15.28 -14.20
C ILE A 140 15.25 15.56 -12.88
N LEU A 141 16.34 14.85 -12.60
CA LEU A 141 17.19 15.05 -11.44
C LEU A 141 18.00 16.37 -11.44
N LYS A 142 18.04 17.12 -12.54
CA LYS A 142 18.71 18.44 -12.60
C LYS A 142 17.76 19.61 -12.32
N SER A 143 16.45 19.38 -12.29
CA SER A 143 15.48 20.43 -11.99
C SER A 143 15.44 20.70 -10.48
N LYS A 144 15.63 21.98 -10.10
CA LYS A 144 15.51 22.43 -8.70
C LYS A 144 14.10 22.20 -8.14
N ASP A 145 13.08 22.34 -8.99
CA ASP A 145 11.67 22.17 -8.61
C ASP A 145 11.37 20.71 -8.22
N VAL A 146 11.97 19.75 -8.93
CA VAL A 146 11.84 18.33 -8.60
C VAL A 146 12.48 18.02 -7.25
N TRP A 147 13.64 18.59 -6.95
CA TRP A 147 14.27 18.43 -5.65
C TRP A 147 13.47 19.07 -4.53
N ALA A 148 12.89 20.24 -4.76
CA ALA A 148 12.01 20.89 -3.78
C ALA A 148 10.78 20.00 -3.45
N ILE A 149 10.15 19.40 -4.45
CA ILE A 149 9.01 18.49 -4.26
C ILE A 149 9.43 17.22 -3.51
N ILE A 150 10.58 16.64 -3.84
CA ILE A 150 11.09 15.43 -3.17
C ILE A 150 11.39 15.72 -1.69
N ILE A 151 12.07 16.83 -1.39
CA ILE A 151 12.40 17.22 -0.02
C ILE A 151 11.12 17.52 0.76
N PHE A 152 10.19 18.27 0.19
CA PHE A 152 8.90 18.58 0.82
C PHE A 152 8.10 17.31 1.13
N GLY A 153 7.95 16.41 0.16
CA GLY A 153 7.25 15.14 0.35
C GLY A 153 7.94 14.24 1.37
N GLY A 154 9.27 14.21 1.39
CA GLY A 154 10.05 13.48 2.38
C GLY A 154 9.86 14.02 3.80
N LEU A 155 9.94 15.33 3.98
CA LEU A 155 9.73 15.98 5.28
C LEU A 155 8.28 15.82 5.77
N GLN A 156 7.31 15.98 4.89
CA GLN A 156 5.89 15.77 5.23
C GLN A 156 5.64 14.32 5.70
N SER A 157 6.18 13.35 4.99
CA SER A 157 6.06 11.94 5.37
C SER A 157 6.74 11.66 6.70
N LEU A 158 7.94 12.21 6.93
CA LEU A 158 8.66 12.07 8.19
C LEU A 158 7.86 12.64 9.35
N LEU A 159 7.33 13.86 9.22
CA LEU A 159 6.48 14.49 10.24
C LEU A 159 5.23 13.66 10.52
N PHE A 160 4.54 13.19 9.46
CA PHE A 160 3.33 12.39 9.60
C PHE A 160 3.59 11.09 10.36
N TYR A 161 4.58 10.32 9.95
CA TYR A 161 4.88 9.03 10.60
C TYR A 161 5.46 9.21 12.00
N THR A 162 6.28 10.24 12.23
CA THR A 162 6.80 10.55 13.58
C THR A 162 5.67 10.96 14.50
N SER A 163 4.77 11.83 14.07
CA SER A 163 3.61 12.24 14.87
C SER A 163 2.71 11.06 15.20
N MET A 164 2.50 10.16 14.24
CA MET A 164 1.64 8.99 14.44
C MET A 164 2.25 7.94 15.38
N THR A 165 3.58 7.89 15.46
CA THR A 165 4.30 6.90 16.29
C THR A 165 4.55 7.40 17.70
N TRP A 166 4.79 8.71 17.89
CA TRP A 166 5.28 9.28 19.14
C TRP A 166 4.27 10.20 19.86
N LEU A 167 3.20 10.63 19.20
CA LEU A 167 2.10 11.34 19.86
C LEU A 167 1.08 10.31 20.35
N PRO A 168 0.81 10.28 21.67
CA PRO A 168 -0.20 9.39 22.26
C PRO A 168 -1.62 9.77 21.82
#